data_28a90a3c21e292080059ba359d5a1948
#
_entry.id   28a90a3c21e292080059ba359d5a1948
#
_cell.length_a   1.000
_cell.length_b   1.000
_cell.length_c   1.000
_cell.angle_alpha   90.00
_cell.angle_beta   90.00
_cell.angle_gamma   90.00
#
_symmetry.space_group_name_H-M   'P 1'
#
loop_
_entity.id
_entity.type
_entity.pdbx_description
1 polymer ?
#
loop_
_entity_poly.entity_id
_entity_poly.type
_entity_poly.pdbx_seq_one_letter_code
_entity_poly.pdbx_strand_id
1 'polypeptide(L)'
;MKLNEVIAKYGNQEVDESKIMEVLGVKESKVWKPKKGEQYFYNTSGRAYSTVVNCDDDENIFNIGNCFKTKEEADFAREKQILLTKFERYLRENEDEPVDWKNESQAKYSVEFNFRINSKICIAVNNYYMKQGTIYTTNFEALNSYVKDNESDIKKYMFGVK
;
A
#
# COMPACT_ATOMS: atom_id res chain seq x y z
N MET A 1 -8.65 10.53 -38.82
CA MET A 1 -8.10 11.90 -39.00
C MET A 1 -6.60 11.80 -38.83
N LYS A 2 -5.80 12.35 -39.76
CA LYS A 2 -4.35 12.28 -39.66
C LYS A 2 -3.83 13.40 -38.73
N LEU A 3 -2.71 13.17 -38.07
CA LEU A 3 -2.15 14.13 -37.09
C LEU A 3 -2.00 15.55 -37.69
N ASN A 4 -1.60 15.64 -38.97
CA ASN A 4 -1.48 16.92 -39.68
C ASN A 4 -2.81 17.66 -39.86
N GLU A 5 -3.93 16.94 -39.95
CA GLU A 5 -5.28 17.54 -40.04
C GLU A 5 -5.74 18.08 -38.68
N VAL A 6 -5.32 17.43 -37.61
CA VAL A 6 -5.56 17.89 -36.23
C VAL A 6 -4.78 19.16 -35.96
N ILE A 7 -3.49 19.17 -36.30
CA ILE A 7 -2.61 20.34 -36.15
C ILE A 7 -3.11 21.54 -36.99
N ALA A 8 -3.53 21.30 -38.22
CA ALA A 8 -4.07 22.37 -39.07
C ALA A 8 -5.41 22.96 -38.54
N LYS A 9 -6.22 22.14 -37.89
CA LYS A 9 -7.52 22.55 -37.39
C LYS A 9 -7.48 23.20 -35.99
N TYR A 10 -6.51 22.84 -35.15
CA TYR A 10 -6.43 23.22 -33.75
C TYR A 10 -5.10 23.86 -33.33
N GLY A 11 -4.14 24.04 -34.27
CA GLY A 11 -2.76 24.41 -33.99
C GLY A 11 -2.52 25.77 -33.29
N ASN A 12 -3.57 26.58 -33.10
CA ASN A 12 -3.50 27.86 -32.37
C ASN A 12 -4.49 27.92 -31.18
N GLN A 13 -5.08 26.79 -30.79
CA GLN A 13 -5.93 26.74 -29.58
C GLN A 13 -5.19 26.01 -28.48
N GLU A 14 -5.27 26.48 -27.23
CA GLU A 14 -4.93 25.67 -26.07
C GLU A 14 -5.78 24.40 -26.11
N VAL A 15 -5.14 23.31 -26.45
CA VAL A 15 -5.82 22.02 -26.57
C VAL A 15 -5.84 21.40 -25.18
N ASP A 16 -7.03 21.27 -24.65
CA ASP A 16 -7.28 20.55 -23.41
C ASP A 16 -6.78 19.10 -23.56
N GLU A 17 -5.74 18.74 -22.79
CA GLU A 17 -5.15 17.39 -22.82
C GLU A 17 -6.20 16.30 -22.61
N SER A 18 -7.24 16.56 -21.81
CA SER A 18 -8.32 15.60 -21.54
C SER A 18 -9.10 15.25 -22.79
N LYS A 19 -9.32 16.21 -23.69
CA LYS A 19 -10.00 16.01 -24.98
C LYS A 19 -9.14 15.26 -25.99
N ILE A 20 -7.81 15.47 -25.96
CA ILE A 20 -6.89 14.70 -26.80
C ILE A 20 -6.90 13.23 -26.35
N MET A 21 -6.83 12.97 -25.06
CA MET A 21 -6.86 11.64 -24.49
C MET A 21 -8.16 10.90 -24.83
N GLU A 22 -9.31 11.60 -24.74
CA GLU A 22 -10.62 11.06 -25.13
C GLU A 22 -10.65 10.67 -26.62
N VAL A 23 -10.19 11.54 -27.50
CA VAL A 23 -10.13 11.30 -28.95
C VAL A 23 -9.19 10.15 -29.32
N LEU A 24 -8.08 10.00 -28.60
CA LEU A 24 -7.12 8.92 -28.78
C LEU A 24 -7.55 7.61 -28.12
N GLY A 25 -8.66 7.60 -27.36
CA GLY A 25 -9.12 6.43 -26.62
C GLY A 25 -8.17 6.02 -25.48
N VAL A 26 -7.29 6.91 -25.04
CA VAL A 26 -6.39 6.70 -23.93
C VAL A 26 -7.17 6.86 -22.63
N LYS A 27 -7.34 5.78 -21.89
CA LYS A 27 -7.96 5.86 -20.56
C LYS A 27 -6.99 6.51 -19.60
N GLU A 28 -7.44 7.57 -18.91
CA GLU A 28 -6.67 8.12 -17.80
C GLU A 28 -6.37 7.04 -16.77
N SER A 29 -5.13 7.00 -16.32
CA SER A 29 -4.77 6.14 -15.19
C SER A 29 -5.53 6.58 -13.95
N LYS A 30 -6.20 5.63 -13.28
CA LYS A 30 -6.82 5.89 -11.97
C LYS A 30 -5.79 6.05 -10.85
N VAL A 31 -4.55 5.70 -11.12
CA VAL A 31 -3.43 5.86 -10.18
C VAL A 31 -2.83 7.23 -10.43
N TRP A 32 -2.85 8.07 -9.40
CA TRP A 32 -2.21 9.37 -9.46
C TRP A 32 -0.69 9.21 -9.61
N LYS A 33 -0.12 9.89 -10.59
CA LYS A 33 1.31 10.03 -10.80
C LYS A 33 1.61 11.53 -10.94
N PRO A 34 2.58 12.08 -10.21
CA PRO A 34 2.89 13.50 -10.29
C PRO A 34 3.46 13.83 -11.68
N LYS A 35 3.02 14.97 -12.23
CA LYS A 35 3.54 15.50 -13.50
C LYS A 35 4.81 16.30 -13.25
N LYS A 36 5.61 16.51 -14.30
CA LYS A 36 6.80 17.34 -14.23
C LYS A 36 6.46 18.75 -13.68
N GLY A 37 7.15 19.17 -12.63
CA GLY A 37 6.90 20.41 -11.94
C GLY A 37 5.85 20.33 -10.81
N GLU A 38 5.14 19.21 -10.64
CA GLU A 38 4.26 19.00 -9.49
C GLU A 38 5.02 18.58 -8.25
N GLN A 39 4.54 19.02 -7.11
CA GLN A 39 5.03 18.61 -5.80
C GLN A 39 4.43 17.28 -5.40
N TYR A 40 5.24 16.41 -4.84
CA TYR A 40 4.81 15.17 -4.22
C TYR A 40 5.55 14.92 -2.90
N PHE A 41 5.07 13.96 -2.11
CA PHE A 41 5.66 13.54 -0.84
C PHE A 41 6.21 12.13 -0.97
N TYR A 42 7.31 11.86 -0.27
CA TYR A 42 7.93 10.54 -0.21
C TYR A 42 8.55 10.29 1.16
N ASN A 43 8.70 9.03 1.52
CA ASN A 43 9.27 8.62 2.79
C ASN A 43 10.74 8.25 2.65
N THR A 44 11.56 8.73 3.56
CA THR A 44 12.91 8.23 3.78
C THR A 44 13.07 7.84 5.25
N SER A 45 14.29 7.62 5.72
CA SER A 45 14.65 7.17 7.08
C SER A 45 13.96 7.93 8.22
N GLY A 46 12.64 7.81 8.34
CA GLY A 46 11.84 8.26 9.48
C GLY A 46 11.00 9.51 9.29
N ARG A 47 10.97 10.12 8.09
CA ARG A 47 10.16 11.33 7.82
C ARG A 47 9.59 11.33 6.41
N ALA A 48 8.43 12.00 6.25
CA ALA A 48 7.93 12.39 4.95
C ALA A 48 8.62 13.68 4.49
N TYR A 49 9.10 13.65 3.25
CA TYR A 49 9.71 14.80 2.59
C TYR A 49 8.85 15.20 1.39
N SER A 50 8.95 16.46 0.99
CA SER A 50 8.36 16.93 -0.25
C SER A 50 9.45 17.28 -1.27
N THR A 51 9.18 17.01 -2.52
CA THR A 51 10.02 17.41 -3.65
C THR A 51 9.16 17.71 -4.86
N VAL A 52 9.78 18.22 -5.92
CA VAL A 52 9.12 18.51 -7.20
C VAL A 52 9.66 17.55 -8.24
N VAL A 53 8.79 16.95 -9.06
CA VAL A 53 9.19 16.04 -10.15
C VAL A 53 10.18 16.73 -11.08
N ASN A 54 11.39 16.21 -11.17
CA ASN A 54 12.48 16.83 -11.95
C ASN A 54 13.31 15.86 -12.77
N CYS A 55 13.39 14.58 -12.44
CA CYS A 55 14.31 13.62 -13.06
C CYS A 55 13.77 12.16 -13.04
N ASP A 56 14.56 11.28 -13.66
CA ASP A 56 14.23 9.84 -13.76
C ASP A 56 14.18 9.12 -12.40
N ASP A 57 14.86 9.63 -11.39
CA ASP A 57 14.80 9.07 -10.02
C ASP A 57 13.41 9.17 -9.42
N ASP A 58 12.62 10.18 -9.79
CA ASP A 58 11.23 10.33 -9.37
C ASP A 58 10.35 9.17 -9.87
N GLU A 59 10.66 8.60 -11.04
CA GLU A 59 9.96 7.44 -11.56
C GLU A 59 10.24 6.18 -10.74
N ASN A 60 11.45 6.01 -10.25
CA ASN A 60 11.79 4.91 -9.34
C ASN A 60 11.04 5.02 -8.01
N ILE A 61 10.94 6.23 -7.44
CA ILE A 61 10.17 6.50 -6.22
C ILE A 61 8.69 6.16 -6.44
N PHE A 62 8.13 6.53 -7.59
CA PHE A 62 6.77 6.17 -7.95
C PHE A 62 6.58 4.64 -8.10
N ASN A 63 7.48 3.98 -8.82
CA ASN A 63 7.39 2.55 -9.12
C ASN A 63 7.48 1.66 -7.87
N ILE A 64 8.21 2.08 -6.84
CA ILE A 64 8.26 1.38 -5.54
C ILE A 64 7.09 1.74 -4.62
N GLY A 65 6.14 2.56 -5.09
CA GLY A 65 4.96 2.95 -4.31
C GLY A 65 5.25 3.96 -3.18
N ASN A 66 6.35 4.70 -3.27
CA ASN A 66 6.76 5.68 -2.26
C ASN A 66 6.50 7.13 -2.72
N CYS A 67 5.47 7.34 -3.53
CA CYS A 67 5.08 8.64 -4.05
C CYS A 67 3.64 8.93 -3.63
N PHE A 68 3.42 10.03 -2.90
CA PHE A 68 2.14 10.38 -2.30
C PHE A 68 1.73 11.79 -2.68
N LYS A 69 0.43 11.98 -2.88
CA LYS A 69 -0.13 13.29 -3.23
C LYS A 69 -0.11 14.26 -2.06
N THR A 70 -0.29 13.77 -0.84
CA THR A 70 -0.32 14.57 0.37
C THR A 70 0.67 14.06 1.42
N LYS A 71 1.02 14.94 2.35
CA LYS A 71 1.87 14.59 3.49
C LYS A 71 1.19 13.55 4.39
N GLU A 72 -0.12 13.66 4.58
CA GLU A 72 -0.92 12.76 5.39
C GLU A 72 -0.91 11.33 4.83
N GLU A 73 -0.99 11.18 3.49
CA GLU A 73 -0.85 9.87 2.83
C GLU A 73 0.55 9.28 3.05
N ALA A 74 1.59 10.09 2.91
CA ALA A 74 2.97 9.66 3.16
C ALA A 74 3.18 9.25 4.62
N ASP A 75 2.71 10.06 5.57
CA ASP A 75 2.79 9.75 7.01
C ASP A 75 2.01 8.47 7.35
N PHE A 76 0.81 8.29 6.78
CA PHE A 76 0.02 7.06 6.96
C PHE A 76 0.76 5.82 6.44
N ALA A 77 1.32 5.90 5.24
CA ALA A 77 2.08 4.79 4.65
C ALA A 77 3.31 4.44 5.49
N ARG A 78 3.98 5.43 6.04
CA ARG A 78 5.13 5.26 6.94
C ARG A 78 4.72 4.56 8.24
N GLU A 79 3.69 5.04 8.92
CA GLU A 79 3.22 4.43 10.17
C GLU A 79 2.76 2.98 9.94
N LYS A 80 2.07 2.72 8.82
CA LYS A 80 1.72 1.36 8.40
C LYS A 80 2.96 0.47 8.26
N GLN A 81 4.00 0.95 7.59
CA GLN A 81 5.24 0.19 7.41
C GLN A 81 5.95 -0.08 8.74
N ILE A 82 5.98 0.91 9.64
CA ILE A 82 6.55 0.77 10.99
C ILE A 82 5.78 -0.30 11.77
N LEU A 83 4.45 -0.24 11.76
CA LEU A 83 3.61 -1.23 12.46
C LEU A 83 3.88 -2.64 11.93
N LEU A 84 3.84 -2.84 10.60
CA LEU A 84 4.07 -4.14 9.98
C LEU A 84 5.46 -4.69 10.31
N THR A 85 6.48 -3.84 10.29
CA THR A 85 7.86 -4.25 10.62
C THR A 85 7.98 -4.65 12.09
N LYS A 86 7.38 -3.89 13.02
CA LYS A 86 7.35 -4.23 14.45
C LYS A 86 6.61 -5.54 14.69
N PHE A 87 5.46 -5.71 14.04
CA PHE A 87 4.65 -6.90 14.13
C PHE A 87 5.42 -8.15 13.67
N GLU A 88 6.05 -8.08 12.50
CA GLU A 88 6.84 -9.18 11.96
C GLU A 88 8.01 -9.56 12.85
N ARG A 89 8.74 -8.56 13.38
CA ARG A 89 9.85 -8.78 14.31
C ARG A 89 9.39 -9.41 15.61
N TYR A 90 8.31 -8.88 16.20
CA TYR A 90 7.76 -9.42 17.44
C TYR A 90 7.35 -10.89 17.29
N LEU A 91 6.68 -11.24 16.19
CA LEU A 91 6.28 -12.62 15.95
C LEU A 91 7.50 -13.53 15.76
N ARG A 92 8.51 -13.11 15.00
CA ARG A 92 9.74 -13.90 14.81
C ARG A 92 10.53 -14.10 16.11
N GLU A 93 10.56 -13.10 16.99
CA GLU A 93 11.23 -13.19 18.29
C GLU A 93 10.50 -14.11 19.27
N ASN A 94 9.19 -14.32 19.08
CA ASN A 94 8.34 -15.14 19.92
C ASN A 94 7.84 -16.42 19.22
N GLU A 95 8.39 -16.78 18.09
CA GLU A 95 8.00 -17.97 17.33
C GLU A 95 8.64 -19.21 17.95
N ASP A 96 7.82 -20.23 18.26
CA ASP A 96 8.32 -21.49 18.85
C ASP A 96 9.02 -22.33 17.77
N GLU A 97 8.47 -22.33 16.56
CA GLU A 97 9.02 -23.01 15.38
C GLU A 97 8.66 -22.21 14.10
N PRO A 98 9.51 -22.24 13.07
CA PRO A 98 9.20 -21.52 11.83
C PRO A 98 7.98 -22.12 11.12
N VAL A 99 7.26 -21.25 10.40
CA VAL A 99 6.10 -21.65 9.59
C VAL A 99 6.55 -22.58 8.47
N ASP A 100 6.10 -23.85 8.51
CA ASP A 100 6.31 -24.84 7.47
C ASP A 100 5.02 -25.12 6.69
N TRP A 101 4.94 -24.63 5.46
CA TRP A 101 3.78 -24.81 4.58
C TRP A 101 3.65 -26.24 4.04
N LYS A 102 4.64 -27.10 4.21
CA LYS A 102 4.58 -28.53 3.86
C LYS A 102 3.99 -29.37 4.98
N ASN A 103 4.00 -28.84 6.20
CA ASN A 103 3.42 -29.51 7.36
C ASN A 103 1.96 -29.10 7.54
N GLU A 104 1.03 -29.92 7.06
CA GLU A 104 -0.42 -29.69 7.18
C GLU A 104 -0.92 -29.80 8.63
N SER A 105 -0.19 -30.47 9.50
CA SER A 105 -0.53 -30.60 10.93
C SER A 105 -0.14 -29.39 11.76
N GLN A 106 0.74 -28.51 11.24
CA GLN A 106 1.16 -27.30 11.92
C GLN A 106 0.09 -26.24 11.79
N ALA A 107 -0.47 -25.79 12.92
CA ALA A 107 -1.41 -24.67 12.92
C ALA A 107 -0.66 -23.36 12.60
N LYS A 108 -1.20 -22.58 11.67
CA LYS A 108 -0.65 -21.29 11.25
C LYS A 108 -1.69 -20.21 11.51
N TYR A 109 -1.31 -19.22 12.29
CA TYR A 109 -2.21 -18.17 12.75
C TYR A 109 -1.92 -16.87 12.01
N SER A 110 -2.98 -16.13 11.68
CA SER A 110 -2.88 -14.80 11.07
C SER A 110 -3.96 -13.87 11.60
N VAL A 111 -3.76 -12.58 11.43
CA VAL A 111 -4.75 -11.55 11.78
C VAL A 111 -5.67 -11.30 10.60
N GLU A 112 -6.97 -11.34 10.85
CA GLU A 112 -8.02 -11.01 9.89
C GLU A 112 -8.99 -9.97 10.48
N PHE A 113 -9.67 -9.23 9.62
CA PHE A 113 -10.72 -8.30 10.02
C PHE A 113 -12.09 -8.83 9.58
N ASN A 114 -12.99 -9.05 10.54
CA ASN A 114 -14.31 -9.57 10.26
C ASN A 114 -15.35 -8.43 10.27
N PHE A 115 -15.78 -8.00 9.09
CA PHE A 115 -16.80 -6.97 8.92
C PHE A 115 -18.21 -7.42 9.31
N ARG A 116 -18.49 -8.74 9.33
CA ARG A 116 -19.81 -9.29 9.62
C ARG A 116 -20.09 -9.42 11.11
N ILE A 117 -19.05 -9.60 11.91
CA ILE A 117 -19.17 -9.80 13.36
C ILE A 117 -18.57 -8.58 14.06
N ASN A 118 -19.39 -7.55 14.24
CA ASN A 118 -19.06 -6.33 15.00
C ASN A 118 -17.77 -5.62 14.59
N SER A 119 -17.34 -5.75 13.33
CA SER A 119 -16.11 -5.12 12.83
C SER A 119 -14.91 -5.35 13.75
N LYS A 120 -14.61 -6.59 14.06
CA LYS A 120 -13.55 -6.99 15.00
C LYS A 120 -12.36 -7.60 14.30
N ILE A 121 -11.18 -7.40 14.89
CA ILE A 121 -10.02 -8.20 14.60
C ILE A 121 -10.25 -9.61 15.13
N CYS A 122 -9.92 -10.60 14.33
CA CYS A 122 -9.93 -12.01 14.71
C CYS A 122 -8.63 -12.68 14.30
N ILE A 123 -8.28 -13.74 15.02
CA ILE A 123 -7.16 -14.60 14.65
C ILE A 123 -7.75 -15.77 13.89
N ALA A 124 -7.28 -15.94 12.65
CA ALA A 124 -7.64 -17.06 11.79
C ALA A 124 -6.59 -18.16 11.87
N VAL A 125 -7.06 -19.40 11.80
CA VAL A 125 -6.20 -20.59 11.67
C VAL A 125 -6.18 -21.00 10.20
N ASN A 126 -4.99 -21.09 9.62
CA ASN A 126 -4.77 -21.43 8.22
C ASN A 126 -3.75 -22.56 8.11
N ASN A 127 -4.22 -23.77 7.79
CA ASN A 127 -3.32 -24.93 7.64
C ASN A 127 -2.91 -25.17 6.17
N TYR A 128 -3.75 -24.73 5.22
CA TYR A 128 -3.65 -25.11 3.81
C TYR A 128 -3.41 -23.95 2.85
N TYR A 129 -3.73 -22.71 3.25
CA TYR A 129 -3.70 -21.58 2.33
C TYR A 129 -2.81 -20.46 2.84
N MET A 130 -1.90 -20.02 1.99
CA MET A 130 -1.13 -18.81 2.19
C MET A 130 -1.78 -17.66 1.40
N LYS A 131 -2.20 -16.60 2.10
CA LYS A 131 -2.66 -15.35 1.48
C LYS A 131 -1.47 -14.43 1.28
N GLN A 132 -1.29 -13.91 0.08
CA GLN A 132 -0.22 -12.98 -0.23
C GLN A 132 -0.31 -11.72 0.66
N GLY A 133 0.82 -11.26 1.19
CA GLY A 133 0.90 -10.08 2.04
C GLY A 133 0.39 -10.28 3.48
N THR A 134 0.10 -11.53 3.86
CA THR A 134 -0.30 -11.87 5.24
C THR A 134 0.88 -12.39 6.03
N ILE A 135 1.04 -11.90 7.26
CA ILE A 135 2.05 -12.38 8.21
C ILE A 135 1.45 -13.55 8.99
N TYR A 136 2.18 -14.65 9.06
CA TYR A 136 1.79 -15.86 9.76
C TYR A 136 2.78 -16.18 10.88
N THR A 137 2.28 -16.85 11.92
CA THR A 137 3.07 -17.40 13.02
C THR A 137 2.49 -18.74 13.46
N THR A 138 3.30 -19.54 14.12
CA THR A 138 2.88 -20.77 14.81
C THR A 138 2.48 -20.51 16.26
N ASN A 139 2.87 -19.37 16.83
CA ASN A 139 2.60 -19.00 18.22
C ASN A 139 1.31 -18.15 18.35
N PHE A 140 0.21 -18.81 18.73
CA PHE A 140 -1.09 -18.16 18.97
C PHE A 140 -1.04 -17.13 20.10
N GLU A 141 -0.36 -17.44 21.19
CA GLU A 141 -0.35 -16.59 22.38
C GLU A 141 0.41 -15.28 22.11
N ALA A 142 1.54 -15.37 21.43
CA ALA A 142 2.27 -14.17 21.00
C ALA A 142 1.43 -13.30 20.07
N LEU A 143 0.76 -13.90 19.08
CA LEU A 143 -0.10 -13.18 18.15
C LEU A 143 -1.26 -12.49 18.89
N ASN A 144 -1.93 -13.21 19.79
CA ASN A 144 -3.08 -12.70 20.56
C ASN A 144 -2.67 -11.55 21.49
N SER A 145 -1.51 -11.66 22.15
CA SER A 145 -0.96 -10.58 22.97
C SER A 145 -0.69 -9.33 22.16
N TYR A 146 0.04 -9.47 21.04
CA TYR A 146 0.34 -8.33 20.18
C TYR A 146 -0.91 -7.62 19.65
N VAL A 147 -1.90 -8.42 19.22
CA VAL A 147 -3.19 -7.88 18.73
C VAL A 147 -3.92 -7.09 19.80
N LYS A 148 -3.96 -7.58 21.04
CA LYS A 148 -4.60 -6.85 22.16
C LYS A 148 -3.91 -5.53 22.46
N ASP A 149 -2.58 -5.53 22.48
CA ASP A 149 -1.80 -4.34 22.83
C ASP A 149 -1.79 -3.28 21.72
N ASN A 150 -2.04 -3.69 20.47
CA ASN A 150 -1.95 -2.81 19.29
C ASN A 150 -3.27 -2.76 18.50
N GLU A 151 -4.42 -3.10 19.06
CA GLU A 151 -5.69 -3.25 18.34
C GLU A 151 -6.07 -2.02 17.53
N SER A 152 -5.92 -0.82 18.10
CA SER A 152 -6.25 0.45 17.45
C SER A 152 -5.39 0.69 16.20
N ASP A 153 -4.09 0.48 16.32
CA ASP A 153 -3.14 0.70 15.22
C ASP A 153 -3.32 -0.36 14.13
N ILE A 154 -3.58 -1.60 14.50
CA ILE A 154 -3.88 -2.68 13.56
C ILE A 154 -5.15 -2.35 12.77
N LYS A 155 -6.24 -1.93 13.43
CA LYS A 155 -7.48 -1.50 12.76
C LYS A 155 -7.20 -0.38 11.77
N LYS A 156 -6.53 0.66 12.22
CA LYS A 156 -6.25 1.85 11.43
C LYS A 156 -5.31 1.58 10.25
N TYR A 157 -4.14 0.99 10.51
CA TYR A 157 -3.06 0.91 9.52
C TYR A 157 -3.08 -0.36 8.68
N MET A 158 -3.52 -1.50 9.23
CA MET A 158 -3.61 -2.73 8.44
C MET A 158 -4.94 -2.83 7.68
N PHE A 159 -6.05 -2.43 8.31
CA PHE A 159 -7.38 -2.62 7.74
C PHE A 159 -8.06 -1.34 7.28
N GLY A 160 -7.48 -0.15 7.51
CA GLY A 160 -8.03 1.13 7.08
C GLY A 160 -9.34 1.52 7.78
N VAL A 161 -9.59 0.97 8.97
CA VAL A 161 -10.80 1.22 9.76
C VAL A 161 -10.52 2.37 10.72
N LYS A 162 -11.42 3.36 10.72
CA LYS A 162 -11.36 4.52 11.62
C LYS A 162 -12.05 4.24 12.93
#